data_53f28c195b0d93275bebd5228040e007
#
_entry.id   53f28c195b0d93275bebd5228040e007
#
_cell.length_a   1.000
_cell.length_b   1.000
_cell.length_c   1.000
_cell.angle_alpha   90.00
_cell.angle_beta   90.00
_cell.angle_gamma   90.00
#
_symmetry.space_group_name_H-M   'P 1'
#
loop_
_entity.id
_entity.type
_entity.pdbx_description
1 polymer ?
#
loop_
_entity_poly.entity_id
_entity_poly.type
_entity_poly.pdbx_seq_one_letter_code
_entity_poly.pdbx_strand_id
1 'polypeptide(L)'
;MDLCEAVSGYIRKHHGIEAPAEDIVVTPGAKQALLYSFLITTMPGDEAILLSPSWASYEPMLEFIGAKPVHVQVNMENFHPDLDAIRDSITDKTTMILINSPCNPTGAVFTPEEIAAIVEIAVEHDLWIVSDEIYGRMVWVDWPHVSPSTLPGGKERTIVVNGWSKSWAMTGMRVGFLTGPGEAMRAAVKSQANSASHIPTFMMDAARVALECEDSVLEFNEEYLKRREMMMDGLDSIPGIRVPEPEGAFYVFADVTGTGMSDVEFADGALEAGVQLIPASLITGGEGFVRVSYAADEEAIEEGLRRLREWLCQE
;
A
#
# COMPACT_ATOMS: atom_id res chain seq x y z
N MET A 1 4.97 14.81 -21.63
CA MET A 1 4.62 13.75 -22.58
C MET A 1 5.59 12.59 -22.45
N ASP A 2 6.90 12.79 -22.58
CA ASP A 2 7.92 11.73 -22.56
C ASP A 2 7.87 10.82 -21.31
N LEU A 3 7.66 11.38 -20.10
CA LEU A 3 7.52 10.58 -18.89
C LEU A 3 6.22 9.76 -18.89
N CYS A 4 5.10 10.33 -19.33
CA CYS A 4 3.83 9.60 -19.40
C CYS A 4 3.90 8.46 -20.45
N GLU A 5 4.59 8.66 -21.57
CA GLU A 5 4.86 7.60 -22.56
C GLU A 5 5.74 6.49 -21.97
N ALA A 6 6.78 6.86 -21.22
CA ALA A 6 7.63 5.90 -20.54
C ALA A 6 6.85 5.09 -19.48
N VAL A 7 6.01 5.76 -18.67
CA VAL A 7 5.13 5.10 -17.70
C VAL A 7 4.16 4.15 -18.40
N SER A 8 3.49 4.59 -19.48
CA SER A 8 2.59 3.74 -20.28
C SER A 8 3.28 2.45 -20.74
N GLY A 9 4.49 2.56 -21.28
CA GLY A 9 5.28 1.41 -21.71
C GLY A 9 5.66 0.50 -20.52
N TYR A 10 6.04 1.09 -19.39
CA TYR A 10 6.44 0.37 -18.20
C TYR A 10 5.29 -0.43 -17.57
N ILE A 11 4.14 0.22 -17.32
CA ILE A 11 2.99 -0.45 -16.67
C ILE A 11 2.38 -1.54 -17.58
N ARG A 12 2.42 -1.33 -18.90
CA ARG A 12 2.03 -2.38 -19.84
C ARG A 12 2.96 -3.59 -19.76
N LYS A 13 4.27 -3.36 -19.71
CA LYS A 13 5.27 -4.44 -19.66
C LYS A 13 5.24 -5.22 -18.34
N HIS A 14 5.13 -4.52 -17.21
CA HIS A 14 5.34 -5.12 -15.90
C HIS A 14 4.06 -5.41 -15.10
N HIS A 15 2.95 -4.75 -15.45
CA HIS A 15 1.67 -4.87 -14.75
C HIS A 15 0.51 -5.26 -15.67
N GLY A 16 0.74 -5.37 -16.99
CA GLY A 16 -0.30 -5.68 -17.96
C GLY A 16 -1.35 -4.58 -18.15
N ILE A 17 -1.08 -3.38 -17.65
CA ILE A 17 -2.04 -2.26 -17.67
C ILE A 17 -1.96 -1.52 -18.98
N GLU A 18 -3.04 -1.51 -19.76
CA GLU A 18 -3.18 -0.79 -21.03
C GLU A 18 -3.76 0.62 -20.77
N ALA A 19 -2.87 1.59 -20.63
CA ALA A 19 -3.22 3.00 -20.47
C ALA A 19 -2.45 3.86 -21.47
N PRO A 20 -3.12 4.70 -22.29
CA PRO A 20 -2.44 5.65 -23.14
C PRO A 20 -1.80 6.78 -22.32
N ALA A 21 -0.77 7.43 -22.86
CA ALA A 21 -0.02 8.46 -22.14
C ALA A 21 -0.87 9.65 -21.65
N GLU A 22 -1.94 9.98 -22.39
CA GLU A 22 -2.90 11.02 -22.04
C GLU A 22 -3.77 10.68 -20.82
N ASP A 23 -3.88 9.39 -20.48
CA ASP A 23 -4.59 8.90 -19.30
C ASP A 23 -3.64 8.59 -18.13
N ILE A 24 -2.45 9.18 -18.12
CA ILE A 24 -1.48 9.10 -17.02
C ILE A 24 -1.25 10.50 -16.45
N VAL A 25 -1.46 10.66 -15.16
CA VAL A 25 -1.24 11.92 -14.45
C VAL A 25 -0.11 11.77 -13.46
N VAL A 26 1.02 12.40 -13.73
CA VAL A 26 2.20 12.39 -12.85
C VAL A 26 2.02 13.40 -11.72
N THR A 27 2.27 12.98 -10.46
CA THR A 27 1.95 13.74 -9.25
C THR A 27 3.16 13.86 -8.31
N PRO A 28 3.11 14.81 -7.34
CA PRO A 28 4.09 14.91 -6.25
C PRO A 28 4.03 13.71 -5.28
N GLY A 29 4.38 12.50 -5.77
CA GLY A 29 4.30 11.24 -5.07
C GLY A 29 2.90 10.61 -5.08
N ALA A 30 2.83 9.31 -4.76
CA ALA A 30 1.59 8.54 -4.73
C ALA A 30 0.54 9.10 -3.75
N LYS A 31 0.95 9.76 -2.66
CA LYS A 31 0.01 10.38 -1.71
C LYS A 31 -0.88 11.43 -2.38
N GLN A 32 -0.33 12.24 -3.28
CA GLN A 32 -1.12 13.24 -4.03
C GLN A 32 -2.02 12.55 -5.07
N ALA A 33 -1.54 11.46 -5.69
CA ALA A 33 -2.34 10.66 -6.60
C ALA A 33 -3.57 10.07 -5.89
N LEU A 34 -3.39 9.52 -4.67
CA LEU A 34 -4.48 9.01 -3.83
C LEU A 34 -5.52 10.10 -3.51
N LEU A 35 -5.05 11.29 -3.10
CA LEU A 35 -5.97 12.40 -2.81
C LEU A 35 -6.81 12.76 -4.04
N TYR A 36 -6.21 12.82 -5.22
CA TYR A 36 -6.96 13.06 -6.46
C TYR A 36 -7.91 11.92 -6.79
N SER A 37 -7.49 10.66 -6.57
CA SER A 37 -8.37 9.51 -6.76
C SER A 37 -9.62 9.61 -5.87
N PHE A 38 -9.45 9.95 -4.60
CA PHE A 38 -10.56 10.12 -3.66
C PHE A 38 -11.50 11.28 -4.07
N LEU A 39 -10.94 12.43 -4.48
CA LEU A 39 -11.74 13.57 -4.97
C LEU A 39 -12.53 13.26 -6.25
N ILE A 40 -12.15 12.24 -7.00
CA ILE A 40 -12.81 11.84 -8.24
C ILE A 40 -13.90 10.82 -7.96
N THR A 41 -13.67 9.91 -7.02
CA THR A 41 -14.51 8.73 -6.76
C THR A 41 -15.53 8.93 -5.66
N THR A 42 -15.37 9.97 -4.84
CA THR A 42 -16.24 10.22 -3.68
C THR A 42 -16.62 11.69 -3.55
N MET A 43 -17.83 11.94 -3.06
CA MET A 43 -18.34 13.27 -2.71
C MET A 43 -18.50 13.38 -1.18
N PRO A 44 -18.60 14.61 -0.61
CA PRO A 44 -18.92 14.76 0.80
C PRO A 44 -20.22 14.03 1.19
N GLY A 45 -20.11 13.13 2.16
CA GLY A 45 -21.20 12.28 2.65
C GLY A 45 -21.26 10.88 2.03
N ASP A 46 -20.50 10.60 0.97
CA ASP A 46 -20.34 9.26 0.44
C ASP A 46 -19.51 8.36 1.37
N GLU A 47 -19.65 7.08 1.20
CA GLU A 47 -18.92 6.06 1.95
C GLU A 47 -17.84 5.41 1.07
N ALA A 48 -16.66 5.23 1.65
CA ALA A 48 -15.51 4.57 1.03
C ALA A 48 -15.07 3.37 1.87
N ILE A 49 -15.09 2.16 1.29
CA ILE A 49 -14.65 0.94 1.98
C ILE A 49 -13.13 0.90 2.04
N LEU A 50 -12.61 0.73 3.27
CA LEU A 50 -11.19 0.51 3.59
C LEU A 50 -11.02 -0.89 4.16
N LEU A 51 -10.17 -1.72 3.55
CA LEU A 51 -9.78 -3.02 4.10
C LEU A 51 -8.77 -2.79 5.21
N SER A 52 -9.13 -3.14 6.44
CA SER A 52 -8.36 -2.85 7.66
C SER A 52 -7.74 -4.11 8.26
N PRO A 53 -6.47 -4.07 8.72
CA PRO A 53 -5.60 -2.88 8.91
C PRO A 53 -5.15 -2.25 7.60
N SER A 54 -5.06 -0.92 7.58
CA SER A 54 -4.72 -0.15 6.38
C SER A 54 -3.73 0.99 6.69
N TRP A 55 -3.13 1.58 5.65
CA TRP A 55 -2.21 2.68 5.84
C TRP A 55 -2.91 3.89 6.47
N ALA A 56 -2.38 4.36 7.60
CA ALA A 56 -2.95 5.41 8.45
C ALA A 56 -3.33 6.72 7.76
N SER A 57 -2.89 6.96 6.52
CA SER A 57 -3.22 8.19 5.80
C SER A 57 -4.50 8.10 4.97
N TYR A 58 -5.07 6.91 4.73
CA TYR A 58 -6.28 6.80 3.90
C TYR A 58 -7.48 7.45 4.58
N GLU A 59 -7.76 7.07 5.82
CA GLU A 59 -8.88 7.59 6.60
C GLU A 59 -8.84 9.12 6.72
N PRO A 60 -7.76 9.77 7.23
CA PRO A 60 -7.73 11.24 7.32
C PRO A 60 -7.84 11.96 5.97
N MET A 61 -7.42 11.34 4.87
CA MET A 61 -7.58 11.91 3.54
C MET A 61 -9.03 11.87 3.05
N LEU A 62 -9.76 10.79 3.36
CA LEU A 62 -11.20 10.67 3.07
C LEU A 62 -12.01 11.65 3.92
N GLU A 63 -11.73 11.74 5.21
CA GLU A 63 -12.36 12.70 6.12
C GLU A 63 -12.10 14.15 5.68
N PHE A 64 -10.86 14.44 5.23
CA PHE A 64 -10.51 15.78 4.71
C PHE A 64 -11.36 16.23 3.54
N ILE A 65 -11.81 15.32 2.69
CA ILE A 65 -12.71 15.61 1.57
C ILE A 65 -14.20 15.49 1.94
N GLY A 66 -14.49 15.13 3.20
CA GLY A 66 -15.86 14.97 3.73
C GLY A 66 -16.50 13.62 3.41
N ALA A 67 -15.76 12.65 2.92
CA ALA A 67 -16.20 11.27 2.75
C ALA A 67 -16.13 10.52 4.08
N LYS A 68 -16.94 9.46 4.23
CA LYS A 68 -16.97 8.61 5.41
C LYS A 68 -16.21 7.31 5.15
N PRO A 69 -15.11 7.03 5.84
CA PRO A 69 -14.46 5.72 5.77
C PRO A 69 -15.34 4.65 6.43
N VAL A 70 -15.45 3.51 5.77
CA VAL A 70 -16.11 2.30 6.27
C VAL A 70 -15.07 1.20 6.36
N HIS A 71 -14.67 0.86 7.58
CA HIS A 71 -13.65 -0.15 7.83
C HIS A 71 -14.23 -1.54 7.73
N VAL A 72 -13.67 -2.36 6.85
CA VAL A 72 -13.95 -3.79 6.72
C VAL A 72 -12.73 -4.57 7.17
N GLN A 73 -12.89 -5.33 8.24
CA GLN A 73 -11.80 -6.11 8.81
C GLN A 73 -11.43 -7.24 7.85
N VAL A 74 -10.14 -7.37 7.55
CA VAL A 74 -9.62 -8.54 6.85
C VAL A 74 -9.53 -9.74 7.80
N ASN A 75 -9.31 -10.94 7.28
CA ASN A 75 -9.02 -12.09 8.11
C ASN A 75 -7.69 -11.87 8.85
N MET A 76 -7.71 -11.83 10.18
CA MET A 76 -6.54 -11.53 11.00
C MET A 76 -5.53 -12.68 11.12
N GLU A 77 -5.81 -13.85 10.54
CA GLU A 77 -4.86 -14.96 10.51
C GLU A 77 -3.87 -14.84 9.35
N ASN A 78 -4.33 -14.33 8.19
CA ASN A 78 -3.55 -14.23 6.96
C ASN A 78 -3.60 -12.85 6.30
N PHE A 79 -4.41 -11.91 6.82
CA PHE A 79 -4.61 -10.54 6.33
C PHE A 79 -5.21 -10.44 4.92
N HIS A 80 -5.88 -11.49 4.46
CA HIS A 80 -6.60 -11.49 3.19
C HIS A 80 -8.03 -10.94 3.34
N PRO A 81 -8.64 -10.43 2.26
CA PRO A 81 -9.95 -9.80 2.33
C PRO A 81 -11.05 -10.80 2.67
N ASP A 82 -11.97 -10.38 3.53
CA ASP A 82 -13.25 -11.07 3.75
C ASP A 82 -14.27 -10.53 2.73
N LEU A 83 -14.53 -11.31 1.68
CA LEU A 83 -15.38 -10.90 0.58
C LEU A 83 -16.85 -10.76 0.98
N ASP A 84 -17.31 -11.56 1.95
CA ASP A 84 -18.69 -11.48 2.46
C ASP A 84 -18.84 -10.22 3.32
N ALA A 85 -17.85 -9.91 4.18
CA ALA A 85 -17.85 -8.69 4.96
C ALA A 85 -17.78 -7.42 4.07
N ILE A 86 -17.07 -7.47 2.94
CA ILE A 86 -17.10 -6.39 1.95
C ILE A 86 -18.51 -6.20 1.41
N ARG A 87 -19.19 -7.26 0.97
CA ARG A 87 -20.57 -7.19 0.46
C ARG A 87 -21.55 -6.64 1.49
N ASP A 88 -21.47 -7.12 2.72
CA ASP A 88 -22.35 -6.72 3.82
C ASP A 88 -22.16 -5.25 4.23
N SER A 89 -20.99 -4.66 3.96
CA SER A 89 -20.71 -3.26 4.28
C SER A 89 -21.20 -2.26 3.23
N ILE A 90 -21.67 -2.72 2.06
CA ILE A 90 -22.12 -1.85 0.97
C ILE A 90 -23.48 -1.29 1.29
N THR A 91 -23.61 0.03 1.13
CA THR A 91 -24.87 0.77 1.25
C THR A 91 -25.13 1.57 -0.03
N ASP A 92 -26.28 2.25 -0.09
CA ASP A 92 -26.61 3.19 -1.17
C ASP A 92 -25.73 4.46 -1.22
N LYS A 93 -24.85 4.63 -0.22
CA LYS A 93 -23.87 5.72 -0.16
C LYS A 93 -22.44 5.27 -0.50
N THR A 94 -22.22 3.97 -0.60
CA THR A 94 -20.89 3.44 -0.94
C THR A 94 -20.58 3.74 -2.39
N THR A 95 -19.45 4.40 -2.64
CA THR A 95 -19.01 4.78 -3.99
C THR A 95 -17.67 4.18 -4.39
N MET A 96 -16.87 3.72 -3.41
CA MET A 96 -15.49 3.28 -3.66
C MET A 96 -15.07 2.15 -2.72
N ILE A 97 -14.25 1.24 -3.25
CA ILE A 97 -13.44 0.29 -2.48
C ILE A 97 -11.96 0.64 -2.69
N LEU A 98 -11.20 0.80 -1.60
CA LEU A 98 -9.75 0.97 -1.63
C LEU A 98 -9.05 -0.38 -1.45
N ILE A 99 -8.17 -0.71 -2.39
CA ILE A 99 -7.28 -1.87 -2.35
C ILE A 99 -5.84 -1.36 -2.21
N ASN A 100 -5.07 -1.96 -1.28
CA ASN A 100 -3.63 -1.80 -1.21
C ASN A 100 -2.99 -3.19 -1.17
N SER A 101 -2.46 -3.63 -2.30
CA SER A 101 -1.81 -4.93 -2.45
C SER A 101 -0.58 -4.80 -3.36
N PRO A 102 0.62 -5.19 -2.85
CA PRO A 102 0.94 -5.61 -1.47
C PRO A 102 0.62 -4.54 -0.42
N CYS A 103 0.22 -4.97 0.78
CA CYS A 103 -0.40 -4.13 1.78
C CYS A 103 0.61 -3.49 2.75
N ASN A 104 0.39 -2.25 3.08
CA ASN A 104 0.93 -1.58 4.26
C ASN A 104 -0.22 -1.42 5.28
N PRO A 105 -0.22 -2.08 6.45
CA PRO A 105 0.96 -2.54 7.19
C PRO A 105 1.28 -4.05 7.10
N THR A 106 0.38 -4.88 6.60
CA THR A 106 0.38 -6.33 6.83
C THR A 106 1.37 -7.12 5.98
N GLY A 107 1.78 -6.57 4.83
CA GLY A 107 2.57 -7.29 3.84
C GLY A 107 1.76 -8.28 2.99
N ALA A 108 0.45 -8.40 3.18
CA ALA A 108 -0.38 -9.32 2.41
C ALA A 108 -0.40 -8.96 0.91
N VAL A 109 -0.39 -9.97 0.05
CA VAL A 109 -0.53 -9.87 -1.40
C VAL A 109 -1.81 -10.61 -1.81
N PHE A 110 -2.85 -9.88 -2.14
CA PHE A 110 -4.12 -10.48 -2.50
C PHE A 110 -3.97 -11.36 -3.73
N THR A 111 -4.59 -12.53 -3.69
CA THR A 111 -4.53 -13.51 -4.78
C THR A 111 -5.28 -12.99 -6.03
N PRO A 112 -4.96 -13.51 -7.22
CA PRO A 112 -5.71 -13.17 -8.45
C PRO A 112 -7.21 -13.40 -8.32
N GLU A 113 -7.61 -14.44 -7.59
CA GLU A 113 -9.01 -14.82 -7.34
C GLU A 113 -9.72 -13.81 -6.44
N GLU A 114 -9.04 -13.33 -5.39
CA GLU A 114 -9.58 -12.30 -4.48
C GLU A 114 -9.73 -10.96 -5.20
N ILE A 115 -8.73 -10.56 -5.99
CA ILE A 115 -8.83 -9.35 -6.81
C ILE A 115 -9.99 -9.47 -7.81
N ALA A 116 -10.15 -10.62 -8.47
CA ALA A 116 -11.26 -10.85 -9.39
C ALA A 116 -12.62 -10.74 -8.68
N ALA A 117 -12.76 -11.34 -7.49
CA ALA A 117 -13.99 -11.26 -6.70
C ALA A 117 -14.30 -9.83 -6.24
N ILE A 118 -13.29 -9.04 -5.87
CA ILE A 118 -13.51 -7.61 -5.54
C ILE A 118 -13.93 -6.82 -6.77
N VAL A 119 -13.37 -7.11 -7.95
CA VAL A 119 -13.81 -6.49 -9.21
C VAL A 119 -15.27 -6.86 -9.51
N GLU A 120 -15.67 -8.12 -9.33
CA GLU A 120 -17.07 -8.55 -9.51
C GLU A 120 -18.02 -7.79 -8.57
N ILE A 121 -17.66 -7.65 -7.28
CA ILE A 121 -18.42 -6.86 -6.32
C ILE A 121 -18.54 -5.40 -6.78
N ALA A 122 -17.46 -4.80 -7.23
CA ALA A 122 -17.46 -3.41 -7.69
C ALA A 122 -18.31 -3.23 -8.97
N VAL A 123 -18.34 -4.22 -9.86
CA VAL A 123 -19.20 -4.23 -11.06
C VAL A 123 -20.68 -4.35 -10.66
N GLU A 124 -21.00 -5.28 -9.76
CA GLU A 124 -22.36 -5.55 -9.29
C GLU A 124 -23.02 -4.32 -8.65
N HIS A 125 -22.23 -3.56 -7.87
CA HIS A 125 -22.71 -2.42 -7.09
C HIS A 125 -22.34 -1.05 -7.70
N ASP A 126 -21.81 -1.03 -8.93
CA ASP A 126 -21.35 0.18 -9.64
C ASP A 126 -20.38 1.05 -8.83
N LEU A 127 -19.42 0.41 -8.15
CA LEU A 127 -18.41 1.08 -7.31
C LEU A 127 -17.14 1.38 -8.10
N TRP A 128 -16.44 2.42 -7.68
CA TRP A 128 -15.06 2.66 -8.06
C TRP A 128 -14.12 1.74 -7.29
N ILE A 129 -12.98 1.40 -7.90
CA ILE A 129 -11.84 0.79 -7.23
C ILE A 129 -10.69 1.79 -7.26
N VAL A 130 -10.15 2.15 -6.11
CA VAL A 130 -8.85 2.82 -6.02
C VAL A 130 -7.82 1.78 -5.61
N SER A 131 -6.89 1.47 -6.52
CA SER A 131 -5.86 0.46 -6.32
C SER A 131 -4.52 1.14 -6.05
N ASP A 132 -4.06 1.12 -4.80
CA ASP A 132 -2.72 1.56 -4.43
C ASP A 132 -1.73 0.42 -4.62
N GLU A 133 -1.01 0.47 -5.74
CA GLU A 133 -0.07 -0.56 -6.19
C GLU A 133 1.39 -0.14 -5.98
N ILE A 134 1.65 0.76 -5.01
CA ILE A 134 2.98 1.31 -4.77
C ILE A 134 4.04 0.25 -4.45
N TYR A 135 3.64 -0.92 -3.95
CA TYR A 135 4.47 -2.08 -3.66
C TYR A 135 4.36 -3.20 -4.70
N GLY A 136 3.68 -3.00 -5.83
CA GLY A 136 3.36 -4.02 -6.82
C GLY A 136 4.56 -4.77 -7.44
N ARG A 137 5.80 -4.28 -7.25
CA ARG A 137 7.04 -4.95 -7.65
C ARG A 137 7.74 -5.68 -6.50
N MET A 138 7.17 -5.66 -5.28
CA MET A 138 7.73 -6.23 -4.06
C MET A 138 6.83 -7.37 -3.60
N VAL A 139 6.88 -8.49 -4.30
CA VAL A 139 6.04 -9.68 -4.10
C VAL A 139 6.95 -10.86 -3.78
N TRP A 140 6.68 -11.59 -2.70
CA TRP A 140 7.50 -12.65 -2.14
C TRP A 140 6.82 -14.03 -2.18
N VAL A 141 5.65 -14.13 -2.83
CA VAL A 141 4.85 -15.34 -3.00
C VAL A 141 4.85 -15.82 -4.44
N ASP A 142 4.38 -17.04 -4.68
CA ASP A 142 4.41 -17.67 -6.00
C ASP A 142 3.36 -17.13 -6.99
N TRP A 143 2.35 -16.39 -6.51
CA TRP A 143 1.38 -15.75 -7.39
C TRP A 143 1.76 -14.29 -7.71
N PRO A 144 1.42 -13.82 -8.92
CA PRO A 144 1.75 -12.45 -9.31
C PRO A 144 0.84 -11.43 -8.65
N HIS A 145 1.34 -10.20 -8.46
CA HIS A 145 0.47 -9.05 -8.26
C HIS A 145 -0.41 -8.83 -9.50
N VAL A 146 -1.72 -8.72 -9.30
CA VAL A 146 -2.71 -8.47 -10.35
C VAL A 146 -3.37 -7.12 -10.11
N SER A 147 -3.32 -6.23 -11.10
CA SER A 147 -4.08 -4.98 -11.06
C SER A 147 -5.55 -5.22 -11.39
N PRO A 148 -6.50 -4.72 -10.59
CA PRO A 148 -7.91 -4.80 -10.91
C PRO A 148 -8.26 -4.24 -12.30
N SER A 149 -7.49 -3.25 -12.77
CA SER A 149 -7.70 -2.62 -14.08
C SER A 149 -7.45 -3.55 -15.28
N THR A 150 -6.81 -4.71 -15.05
CA THR A 150 -6.53 -5.71 -16.09
C THR A 150 -7.63 -6.78 -16.22
N LEU A 151 -8.56 -6.79 -15.28
CA LEU A 151 -9.62 -7.78 -15.21
C LEU A 151 -10.91 -7.30 -15.93
N PRO A 152 -11.77 -8.22 -16.41
CA PRO A 152 -13.04 -7.85 -17.04
C PRO A 152 -13.91 -7.00 -16.14
N GLY A 153 -14.36 -5.84 -16.63
CA GLY A 153 -15.15 -4.88 -15.86
C GLY A 153 -14.35 -3.99 -14.90
N GLY A 154 -13.07 -4.30 -14.69
CA GLY A 154 -12.18 -3.51 -13.83
C GLY A 154 -11.63 -2.25 -14.51
N LYS A 155 -11.32 -2.33 -15.81
CA LYS A 155 -10.74 -1.22 -16.55
C LYS A 155 -11.56 0.07 -16.49
N GLU A 156 -12.86 -0.05 -16.53
CA GLU A 156 -13.80 1.07 -16.60
C GLU A 156 -14.05 1.75 -15.25
N ARG A 157 -13.55 1.16 -14.14
CA ARG A 157 -13.84 1.61 -12.78
C ARG A 157 -12.65 1.64 -11.83
N THR A 158 -11.45 1.29 -12.32
CA THR A 158 -10.25 1.30 -11.48
C THR A 158 -9.41 2.54 -11.74
N ILE A 159 -9.04 3.23 -10.67
CA ILE A 159 -7.95 4.21 -10.66
C ILE A 159 -6.75 3.53 -10.00
N VAL A 160 -5.71 3.31 -10.77
CA VAL A 160 -4.44 2.75 -10.28
C VAL A 160 -3.54 3.89 -9.81
N VAL A 161 -2.99 3.75 -8.62
CA VAL A 161 -1.99 4.65 -8.04
C VAL A 161 -0.67 3.91 -7.86
N ASN A 162 0.42 4.52 -8.33
CA ASN A 162 1.75 3.95 -8.18
C ASN A 162 2.80 5.07 -8.14
N GLY A 163 4.10 4.74 -8.08
CA GLY A 163 5.16 5.73 -8.05
C GLY A 163 6.55 5.13 -7.79
N TRP A 164 7.54 6.00 -7.71
CA TRP A 164 8.95 5.63 -7.64
C TRP A 164 9.47 5.44 -6.21
N SER A 165 8.67 5.81 -5.21
CA SER A 165 9.13 5.87 -3.82
C SER A 165 9.61 4.55 -3.26
N LYS A 166 9.08 3.41 -3.72
CA LYS A 166 9.31 2.08 -3.13
C LYS A 166 10.20 1.24 -4.02
N SER A 167 9.74 0.82 -5.17
CA SER A 167 10.47 -0.06 -6.08
C SER A 167 11.84 0.49 -6.52
N TRP A 168 11.99 1.81 -6.61
CA TRP A 168 13.26 2.48 -6.96
C TRP A 168 13.93 3.18 -5.78
N ALA A 169 13.47 2.97 -4.53
CA ALA A 169 13.98 3.63 -3.33
C ALA A 169 14.06 5.17 -3.42
N MET A 170 13.20 5.81 -4.23
CA MET A 170 13.23 7.24 -4.54
C MET A 170 12.23 8.05 -3.70
N THR A 171 12.15 7.78 -2.40
CA THR A 171 11.16 8.41 -1.50
C THR A 171 11.25 9.94 -1.47
N GLY A 172 12.47 10.49 -1.46
CA GLY A 172 12.74 11.92 -1.40
C GLY A 172 12.44 12.66 -2.72
N MET A 173 12.38 11.96 -3.84
CA MET A 173 12.15 12.56 -5.17
C MET A 173 10.70 12.98 -5.40
N ARG A 174 9.76 12.47 -4.59
CA ARG A 174 8.35 12.84 -4.62
C ARG A 174 7.72 12.68 -6.01
N VAL A 175 7.89 11.54 -6.65
CA VAL A 175 7.28 11.22 -7.95
C VAL A 175 6.31 10.04 -7.80
N GLY A 176 5.09 10.22 -8.25
CA GLY A 176 4.05 9.21 -8.34
C GLY A 176 3.19 9.47 -9.56
N PHE A 177 2.22 8.62 -9.80
CA PHE A 177 1.24 8.80 -10.85
C PHE A 177 -0.07 8.09 -10.50
N LEU A 178 -1.12 8.50 -11.19
CA LEU A 178 -2.36 7.75 -11.26
C LEU A 178 -2.74 7.54 -12.73
N THR A 179 -3.46 6.48 -12.99
CA THR A 179 -4.05 6.16 -14.29
C THR A 179 -5.40 5.46 -14.12
N GLY A 180 -6.26 5.56 -15.11
CA GLY A 180 -7.61 4.97 -15.06
C GLY A 180 -8.44 5.45 -16.25
N PRO A 181 -9.79 5.37 -16.17
CA PRO A 181 -10.67 5.83 -17.23
C PRO A 181 -10.40 7.29 -17.62
N GLY A 182 -10.35 7.57 -18.94
CA GLY A 182 -9.95 8.89 -19.44
C GLY A 182 -10.78 10.06 -18.89
N GLU A 183 -12.06 9.85 -18.55
CA GLU A 183 -12.87 10.88 -17.90
C GLU A 183 -12.37 11.20 -16.48
N ALA A 184 -12.05 10.18 -15.70
CA ALA A 184 -11.46 10.32 -14.38
C ALA A 184 -10.09 11.01 -14.46
N MET A 185 -9.27 10.66 -15.45
CA MET A 185 -7.96 11.28 -15.65
C MET A 185 -8.07 12.75 -16.06
N ARG A 186 -9.05 13.14 -16.86
CA ARG A 186 -9.32 14.57 -17.12
C ARG A 186 -9.70 15.35 -15.86
N ALA A 187 -10.46 14.72 -14.93
CA ALA A 187 -10.76 15.32 -13.63
C ALA A 187 -9.50 15.44 -12.75
N ALA A 188 -8.62 14.42 -12.77
CA ALA A 188 -7.33 14.45 -12.07
C ALA A 188 -6.43 15.58 -12.57
N VAL A 189 -6.29 15.75 -13.89
CA VAL A 189 -5.53 16.85 -14.50
C VAL A 189 -6.07 18.21 -14.05
N LYS A 190 -7.39 18.37 -14.01
CA LYS A 190 -8.03 19.62 -13.54
C LYS A 190 -7.75 19.87 -12.05
N SER A 191 -7.81 18.83 -11.21
CA SER A 191 -7.49 18.90 -9.79
C SER A 191 -6.03 19.28 -9.57
N GLN A 192 -5.11 18.67 -10.31
CA GLN A 192 -3.68 18.97 -10.23
C GLN A 192 -3.36 20.38 -10.70
N ALA A 193 -3.92 20.84 -11.81
CA ALA A 193 -3.67 22.17 -12.35
C ALA A 193 -4.09 23.29 -11.37
N ASN A 194 -5.09 23.02 -10.52
CA ASN A 194 -5.61 23.99 -9.55
C ASN A 194 -5.08 23.81 -8.11
N SER A 195 -4.19 22.85 -7.88
CA SER A 195 -3.60 22.59 -6.55
C SER A 195 -2.08 22.61 -6.56
N ALA A 196 -1.43 21.60 -7.15
CA ALA A 196 0.01 21.40 -7.11
C ALA A 196 0.73 21.75 -8.43
N SER A 197 0.01 22.12 -9.49
CA SER A 197 0.53 22.30 -10.85
C SER A 197 1.17 21.03 -11.41
N HIS A 198 2.47 20.84 -11.20
CA HIS A 198 3.22 19.64 -11.61
C HIS A 198 4.50 19.48 -10.77
N ILE A 199 5.17 18.33 -10.88
CA ILE A 199 6.49 18.12 -10.28
C ILE A 199 7.57 18.90 -11.08
N PRO A 200 8.73 19.22 -10.45
CA PRO A 200 9.84 19.84 -11.16
C PRO A 200 10.32 19.03 -12.36
N THR A 201 10.65 19.69 -13.46
CA THR A 201 11.02 19.03 -14.74
C THR A 201 12.20 18.07 -14.59
N PHE A 202 13.23 18.45 -13.82
CA PHE A 202 14.39 17.57 -13.58
C PHE A 202 14.03 16.28 -12.81
N MET A 203 12.97 16.30 -12.00
CA MET A 203 12.44 15.10 -11.35
C MET A 203 11.72 14.19 -12.35
N MET A 204 11.08 14.78 -13.39
CA MET A 204 10.47 14.01 -14.47
C MET A 204 11.54 13.26 -15.26
N ASP A 205 12.67 13.91 -15.55
CA ASP A 205 13.80 13.30 -16.27
C ASP A 205 14.43 12.17 -15.44
N ALA A 206 14.65 12.40 -14.13
CA ALA A 206 15.16 11.38 -13.23
C ALA A 206 14.21 10.17 -13.14
N ALA A 207 12.91 10.41 -13.03
CA ALA A 207 11.89 9.36 -12.97
C ALA A 207 11.84 8.55 -14.26
N ARG A 208 11.98 9.22 -15.44
CA ARG A 208 12.03 8.52 -16.74
C ARG A 208 13.24 7.59 -16.83
N VAL A 209 14.42 8.07 -16.43
CA VAL A 209 15.65 7.25 -16.43
C VAL A 209 15.51 6.07 -15.46
N ALA A 210 14.91 6.28 -14.28
CA ALA A 210 14.72 5.21 -13.30
C ALA A 210 13.89 4.02 -13.83
N LEU A 211 12.92 4.27 -14.74
CA LEU A 211 12.15 3.18 -15.37
C LEU A 211 13.01 2.26 -16.26
N GLU A 212 14.20 2.72 -16.68
CA GLU A 212 15.16 1.93 -17.46
C GLU A 212 16.09 1.11 -16.55
N CYS A 213 16.12 1.39 -15.21
CA CYS A 213 17.00 0.73 -14.24
C CYS A 213 16.33 -0.51 -13.62
N GLU A 214 15.90 -1.46 -14.44
CA GLU A 214 15.23 -2.68 -13.99
C GLU A 214 16.12 -3.54 -13.11
N ASP A 215 17.42 -3.67 -13.45
CA ASP A 215 18.39 -4.45 -12.69
C ASP A 215 18.49 -3.98 -11.23
N SER A 216 18.43 -2.66 -11.00
CA SER A 216 18.43 -2.10 -9.64
C SER A 216 17.18 -2.49 -8.83
N VAL A 217 16.01 -2.58 -9.49
CA VAL A 217 14.78 -3.03 -8.82
C VAL A 217 14.91 -4.49 -8.39
N LEU A 218 15.50 -5.33 -9.24
CA LEU A 218 15.73 -6.75 -8.92
C LEU A 218 16.75 -6.91 -7.78
N GLU A 219 17.87 -6.18 -7.83
CA GLU A 219 18.86 -6.14 -6.74
C GLU A 219 18.24 -5.71 -5.40
N PHE A 220 17.40 -4.67 -5.40
CA PHE A 220 16.70 -4.23 -4.18
C PHE A 220 15.75 -5.31 -3.65
N ASN A 221 15.05 -6.01 -4.52
CA ASN A 221 14.16 -7.10 -4.12
C ASN A 221 14.93 -8.26 -3.48
N GLU A 222 16.10 -8.64 -4.03
CA GLU A 222 16.97 -9.65 -3.42
C GLU A 222 17.43 -9.24 -2.01
N GLU A 223 17.81 -7.97 -1.83
CA GLU A 223 18.17 -7.44 -0.52
C GLU A 223 16.99 -7.41 0.45
N TYR A 224 15.79 -7.05 -0.01
CA TYR A 224 14.60 -7.09 0.82
C TYR A 224 14.22 -8.50 1.25
N LEU A 225 14.40 -9.50 0.40
CA LEU A 225 14.17 -10.90 0.77
C LEU A 225 15.10 -11.37 1.89
N LYS A 226 16.40 -11.05 1.83
CA LYS A 226 17.34 -11.36 2.91
C LYS A 226 16.94 -10.70 4.23
N ARG A 227 16.62 -9.40 4.18
CA ARG A 227 16.22 -8.62 5.37
C ARG A 227 14.88 -9.09 5.93
N ARG A 228 13.96 -9.55 5.08
CA ARG A 228 12.72 -10.19 5.49
C ARG A 228 12.97 -11.44 6.33
N GLU A 229 13.81 -12.36 5.84
CA GLU A 229 14.19 -13.57 6.56
C GLU A 229 14.84 -13.24 7.92
N MET A 230 15.82 -12.34 7.93
CA MET A 230 16.48 -11.89 9.16
C MET A 230 15.47 -11.31 10.17
N MET A 231 14.54 -10.47 9.72
CA MET A 231 13.53 -9.84 10.58
C MET A 231 12.55 -10.88 11.12
N MET A 232 12.07 -11.80 10.30
CA MET A 232 11.16 -12.86 10.71
C MET A 232 11.79 -13.78 11.74
N ASP A 233 12.96 -14.35 11.43
CA ASP A 233 13.70 -15.24 12.33
C ASP A 233 14.05 -14.55 13.66
N GLY A 234 14.45 -13.28 13.56
CA GLY A 234 14.81 -12.49 14.73
C GLY A 234 13.63 -12.23 15.66
N LEU A 235 12.47 -11.84 15.12
CA LEU A 235 11.25 -11.58 15.91
C LEU A 235 10.63 -12.87 16.45
N ASP A 236 10.54 -13.93 15.63
CA ASP A 236 9.97 -15.23 16.05
C ASP A 236 10.78 -15.89 17.17
N SER A 237 12.08 -15.55 17.28
CA SER A 237 12.92 -16.02 18.39
C SER A 237 12.62 -15.35 19.74
N ILE A 238 11.79 -14.30 19.78
CA ILE A 238 11.45 -13.54 20.98
C ILE A 238 10.16 -14.11 21.58
N PRO A 239 10.17 -14.58 22.83
CA PRO A 239 8.97 -15.14 23.47
C PRO A 239 7.81 -14.15 23.50
N GLY A 240 6.62 -14.62 23.12
CA GLY A 240 5.40 -13.81 23.12
C GLY A 240 5.16 -13.01 21.84
N ILE A 241 6.06 -13.05 20.87
CA ILE A 241 5.85 -12.48 19.55
C ILE A 241 5.51 -13.60 18.55
N ARG A 242 4.46 -13.39 17.76
CA ARG A 242 4.11 -14.25 16.61
C ARG A 242 4.27 -13.43 15.32
N VAL A 243 4.91 -13.99 14.35
CA VAL A 243 5.21 -13.31 13.08
C VAL A 243 4.44 -13.96 11.94
N PRO A 244 3.28 -13.41 11.53
CA PRO A 244 2.66 -13.81 10.28
C PRO A 244 3.59 -13.50 9.11
N GLU A 245 3.71 -14.45 8.18
CA GLU A 245 4.65 -14.34 7.06
C GLU A 245 4.24 -13.21 6.10
N PRO A 246 5.07 -12.16 5.91
CA PRO A 246 4.78 -11.10 4.95
C PRO A 246 4.98 -11.61 3.52
N GLU A 247 3.99 -11.44 2.68
CA GLU A 247 3.91 -11.91 1.30
C GLU A 247 4.46 -10.89 0.30
N GLY A 248 4.63 -9.63 0.75
CA GLY A 248 5.14 -8.52 -0.07
C GLY A 248 5.48 -7.28 0.75
N ALA A 249 5.78 -6.19 0.06
CA ALA A 249 6.24 -4.92 0.62
C ALA A 249 7.55 -5.07 1.42
N PHE A 250 7.76 -4.29 2.49
CA PHE A 250 8.92 -4.40 3.38
C PHE A 250 8.52 -4.21 4.86
N TYR A 251 7.39 -4.79 5.24
CA TYR A 251 6.87 -4.74 6.60
C TYR A 251 6.62 -6.15 7.15
N VAL A 252 6.87 -6.30 8.44
CA VAL A 252 6.31 -7.37 9.27
C VAL A 252 5.24 -6.76 10.14
N PHE A 253 4.07 -7.40 10.21
CA PHE A 253 2.99 -7.04 11.11
C PHE A 253 2.91 -8.08 12.19
N ALA A 254 3.67 -7.85 13.28
CA ALA A 254 3.91 -8.82 14.33
C ALA A 254 2.84 -8.73 15.42
N ASP A 255 2.29 -9.87 15.81
CA ASP A 255 1.41 -10.03 16.94
C ASP A 255 2.23 -10.08 18.23
N VAL A 256 1.98 -9.14 19.12
CA VAL A 256 2.69 -8.99 20.40
C VAL A 256 1.82 -9.34 21.61
N THR A 257 0.61 -9.84 21.40
CA THR A 257 -0.35 -10.17 22.47
C THR A 257 0.20 -11.20 23.44
N GLY A 258 1.05 -12.12 22.97
CA GLY A 258 1.68 -13.13 23.81
C GLY A 258 2.69 -12.57 24.83
N THR A 259 3.09 -11.30 24.71
CA THR A 259 3.92 -10.61 25.70
C THR A 259 3.14 -10.11 26.91
N GLY A 260 1.80 -10.11 26.84
CA GLY A 260 0.91 -9.56 27.86
C GLY A 260 0.79 -8.03 27.86
N MET A 261 1.46 -7.34 26.92
CA MET A 261 1.37 -5.89 26.69
C MET A 261 0.36 -5.58 25.57
N SER A 262 -0.25 -4.41 25.62
CA SER A 262 -0.92 -3.82 24.45
C SER A 262 0.12 -3.42 23.39
N ASP A 263 -0.32 -3.24 22.15
CA ASP A 263 0.54 -2.77 21.04
C ASP A 263 1.18 -1.40 21.33
N VAL A 264 0.47 -0.51 22.04
CA VAL A 264 0.99 0.81 22.45
C VAL A 264 2.07 0.65 23.53
N GLU A 265 1.79 -0.11 24.59
CA GLU A 265 2.77 -0.37 25.66
C GLU A 265 4.03 -1.05 25.11
N PHE A 266 3.85 -2.00 24.19
CA PHE A 266 4.97 -2.66 23.51
C PHE A 266 5.79 -1.67 22.68
N ALA A 267 5.14 -0.82 21.87
CA ALA A 267 5.82 0.16 21.03
C ALA A 267 6.54 1.22 21.86
N ASP A 268 5.97 1.68 22.97
CA ASP A 268 6.58 2.64 23.87
C ASP A 268 7.83 2.03 24.57
N GLY A 269 7.73 0.80 25.09
CA GLY A 269 8.86 0.09 25.68
C GLY A 269 9.97 -0.20 24.67
N ALA A 270 9.62 -0.58 23.44
CA ALA A 270 10.58 -0.74 22.35
C ALA A 270 11.28 0.58 22.01
N LEU A 271 10.56 1.71 22.03
CA LEU A 271 11.13 3.03 21.79
C LEU A 271 12.12 3.42 22.90
N GLU A 272 11.83 3.13 24.17
CA GLU A 272 12.76 3.32 25.29
C GLU A 272 14.03 2.46 25.14
N ALA A 273 13.88 1.24 24.59
CA ALA A 273 15.01 0.38 24.22
C ALA A 273 15.75 0.85 22.97
N GLY A 274 15.29 1.93 22.30
CA GLY A 274 15.89 2.53 21.12
C GLY A 274 15.47 1.88 19.81
N VAL A 275 14.30 1.24 19.78
CA VAL A 275 13.70 0.64 18.57
C VAL A 275 12.34 1.27 18.29
N GLN A 276 12.22 1.98 17.18
CA GLN A 276 10.95 2.60 16.78
C GLN A 276 10.07 1.63 16.02
N LEU A 277 8.90 1.34 16.57
CA LEU A 277 7.84 0.53 15.97
C LEU A 277 6.56 1.36 15.84
N ILE A 278 5.62 0.90 15.02
CA ILE A 278 4.33 1.56 14.89
C ILE A 278 3.25 0.63 15.48
N PRO A 279 2.58 1.03 16.57
CA PRO A 279 1.47 0.24 17.13
C PRO A 279 0.27 0.28 16.18
N ALA A 280 -0.40 -0.85 16.06
CA ALA A 280 -1.47 -1.01 15.08
C ALA A 280 -2.74 -0.25 15.45
N SER A 281 -2.99 0.01 16.72
CA SER A 281 -4.08 0.89 17.17
C SER A 281 -4.01 2.31 16.60
N LEU A 282 -2.81 2.76 16.15
CA LEU A 282 -2.62 4.01 15.40
C LEU A 282 -2.75 3.85 13.87
N ILE A 283 -2.96 2.63 13.38
CA ILE A 283 -3.03 2.27 11.95
C ILE A 283 -4.40 1.66 11.62
N THR A 284 -5.48 2.04 12.26
CA THR A 284 -6.83 1.50 12.04
C THR A 284 -6.93 -0.04 11.92
N GLY A 285 -7.39 -0.70 12.98
CA GLY A 285 -7.91 -2.07 12.93
C GLY A 285 -6.90 -3.20 13.14
N GLY A 286 -5.98 -3.08 14.06
CA GLY A 286 -5.02 -4.16 14.33
C GLY A 286 -4.53 -4.21 15.78
N GLU A 287 -5.42 -3.99 16.75
CA GLU A 287 -5.07 -4.05 18.17
C GLU A 287 -4.26 -5.32 18.49
N GLY A 288 -3.20 -5.17 19.27
CA GLY A 288 -2.29 -6.26 19.63
C GLY A 288 -1.19 -6.56 18.61
N PHE A 289 -1.12 -5.78 17.51
CA PHE A 289 -0.05 -5.90 16.52
C PHE A 289 0.84 -4.66 16.48
N VAL A 290 2.09 -4.84 16.02
CA VAL A 290 3.01 -3.76 15.72
C VAL A 290 3.55 -3.91 14.30
N ARG A 291 3.67 -2.79 13.58
CA ARG A 291 4.34 -2.78 12.28
C ARG A 291 5.84 -2.55 12.46
N VAL A 292 6.64 -3.47 11.95
CA VAL A 292 8.08 -3.40 11.87
C VAL A 292 8.52 -3.25 10.41
N SER A 293 9.40 -2.29 10.12
CA SER A 293 9.94 -2.11 8.77
C SER A 293 11.32 -2.74 8.68
N TYR A 294 11.57 -3.54 7.63
CA TYR A 294 12.91 -4.03 7.31
C TYR A 294 13.60 -3.26 6.16
N ALA A 295 13.11 -2.05 5.87
CA ALA A 295 13.78 -1.11 4.96
C ALA A 295 14.91 -0.35 5.69
N ALA A 296 15.83 -1.09 6.27
CA ALA A 296 17.03 -0.64 6.96
C ALA A 296 18.23 -1.51 6.53
N ASP A 297 19.47 -1.12 6.85
CA ASP A 297 20.60 -2.01 6.65
C ASP A 297 20.59 -3.19 7.62
N GLU A 298 21.33 -4.24 7.27
CA GLU A 298 21.37 -5.48 8.05
C GLU A 298 21.89 -5.25 9.48
N GLU A 299 22.90 -4.38 9.66
CA GLU A 299 23.47 -4.05 10.97
C GLU A 299 22.41 -3.38 11.88
N ALA A 300 21.60 -2.47 11.32
CA ALA A 300 20.52 -1.82 12.06
C ALA A 300 19.41 -2.81 12.43
N ILE A 301 19.09 -3.77 11.54
CA ILE A 301 18.12 -4.84 11.83
C ILE A 301 18.64 -5.74 12.96
N GLU A 302 19.86 -6.23 12.88
CA GLU A 302 20.48 -7.05 13.92
C GLU A 302 20.52 -6.34 15.28
N GLU A 303 20.94 -5.08 15.31
CA GLU A 303 21.00 -4.29 16.52
C GLU A 303 19.60 -4.02 17.11
N GLY A 304 18.61 -3.71 16.26
CA GLY A 304 17.22 -3.54 16.70
C GLY A 304 16.66 -4.81 17.35
N LEU A 305 16.84 -5.96 16.69
CA LEU A 305 16.42 -7.26 17.21
C LEU A 305 17.13 -7.63 18.52
N ARG A 306 18.43 -7.33 18.62
CA ARG A 306 19.20 -7.54 19.86
C ARG A 306 18.62 -6.72 21.01
N ARG A 307 18.31 -5.43 20.79
CA ARG A 307 17.73 -4.54 21.79
C ARG A 307 16.35 -5.00 22.25
N LEU A 308 15.49 -5.38 21.32
CA LEU A 308 14.16 -5.91 21.65
C LEU A 308 14.28 -7.17 22.52
N ARG A 309 15.18 -8.10 22.15
CA ARG A 309 15.41 -9.31 22.93
C ARG A 309 15.94 -9.02 24.33
N GLU A 310 16.91 -8.13 24.45
CA GLU A 310 17.46 -7.74 25.75
C GLU A 310 16.41 -7.06 26.64
N TRP A 311 15.59 -6.19 26.05
CA TRP A 311 14.51 -5.53 26.79
C TRP A 311 13.45 -6.51 27.28
N LEU A 312 12.99 -7.44 26.45
CA LEU A 312 11.92 -8.37 26.80
C LEU A 312 12.38 -9.55 27.70
N CYS A 313 13.68 -9.88 27.69
CA CYS A 313 14.24 -10.96 28.50
C CYS A 313 14.92 -10.48 29.79
N GLN A 314 14.76 -9.22 30.19
CA GLN A 314 15.34 -8.65 31.41
C GLN A 314 14.52 -8.96 32.68
N GLU A 315 13.83 -10.12 32.80
CA GLU A 315 13.26 -10.61 34.05
C GLU A 315 14.23 -11.51 34.83
#